data_59a7901f63a8bbb34fbf0ee70194247f
#
_entry.id   59a7901f63a8bbb34fbf0ee70194247f
#
_cell.length_a   1.000
_cell.length_b   1.000
_cell.length_c   1.000
_cell.angle_alpha   90.00
_cell.angle_beta   90.00
_cell.angle_gamma   90.00
#
_symmetry.space_group_name_H-M   'P 1'
#
loop_
_entity.id
_entity.type
_entity.pdbx_description
1 polymer ?
#
loop_
_entity_poly.entity_id
_entity_poly.type
_entity_poly.pdbx_seq_one_letter_code
_entity_poly.pdbx_strand_id
1 'polypeptide(L)'
;MTITKLAEEVEKQWADYQANPVGYFDSDELMELDTMIGGKGINNPELVEELADESADGVEWLKKYGINLTSVGSFGGASVKRIHRPVNAEGKTIAVGSYMIPLLEKACEENDKISIQLETTATTILTDETGKAVGVKAVGATGNEVTVNAKAVILATGGFGANLDMVAELVPALKGFMTTNAAGAQGQGIEMAQALGAATVDMDQIQIHPTVQFDTAALITEGLRGDGAVLINADGKRFIDEVGTRDVVSAAEIAQPGSYSYLVVDQAMLDKSSVIAGYVKRGFVFQGNTYEELAEALGVDAATFAETMNTWNTYVEAKNDPDFGRTSFAQPLNTAPYYAIKVTAGVHHTMGGLVINTDTEVLKADGTAIAGLYAAGEVTGGVHGANRLGGNAVADFVVFGRIAGEEAAEYALGE
;
A
#
# COMPACT_ATOMS: atom_id res chain seq x y z
N MET A 1 7.15 9.94 -18.77
CA MET A 1 7.74 11.34 -18.99
C MET A 1 8.71 11.75 -17.87
N THR A 2 9.45 12.91 -17.97
CA THR A 2 10.24 13.45 -16.84
C THR A 2 9.34 14.24 -15.91
N ILE A 3 9.66 14.28 -14.61
CA ILE A 3 8.90 15.04 -13.59
C ILE A 3 8.62 16.48 -14.03
N THR A 4 9.59 17.18 -14.64
CA THR A 4 9.40 18.56 -15.10
C THR A 4 8.35 18.65 -16.22
N LYS A 5 8.37 17.75 -17.18
CA LYS A 5 7.37 17.73 -18.26
C LYS A 5 5.98 17.34 -17.78
N LEU A 6 5.90 16.40 -16.85
CA LEU A 6 4.63 16.05 -16.19
C LEU A 6 4.04 17.24 -15.45
N ALA A 7 4.88 17.98 -14.69
CA ALA A 7 4.44 19.17 -13.98
C ALA A 7 3.90 20.26 -14.94
N GLU A 8 4.58 20.51 -16.05
CA GLU A 8 4.13 21.46 -17.08
C GLU A 8 2.77 21.05 -17.70
N GLU A 9 2.57 19.76 -17.97
CA GLU A 9 1.29 19.26 -18.51
C GLU A 9 0.17 19.34 -17.48
N VAL A 10 0.42 18.94 -16.24
CA VAL A 10 -0.53 19.05 -15.14
C VAL A 10 -0.93 20.52 -14.86
N GLU A 11 0.02 21.45 -14.89
CA GLU A 11 -0.28 22.90 -14.76
C GLU A 11 -1.22 23.38 -15.86
N LYS A 12 -1.01 22.94 -17.10
CA LYS A 12 -1.88 23.27 -18.24
C LYS A 12 -3.28 22.67 -18.06
N GLN A 13 -3.38 21.38 -17.71
CA GLN A 13 -4.66 20.71 -17.44
C GLN A 13 -5.41 21.39 -16.31
N TRP A 14 -4.70 21.79 -15.24
CA TRP A 14 -5.28 22.55 -14.14
C TRP A 14 -5.81 23.90 -14.56
N ALA A 15 -5.08 24.64 -15.41
CA ALA A 15 -5.54 25.94 -15.94
C ALA A 15 -6.79 25.77 -16.81
N ASP A 16 -6.86 24.74 -17.65
CA ASP A 16 -8.03 24.42 -18.47
C ASP A 16 -9.23 24.04 -17.61
N TYR A 17 -9.02 23.24 -16.55
CA TYR A 17 -10.06 22.90 -15.57
C TYR A 17 -10.58 24.15 -14.83
N GLN A 18 -9.70 25.04 -14.40
CA GLN A 18 -10.10 26.30 -13.74
C GLN A 18 -10.92 27.21 -14.64
N ALA A 19 -10.63 27.21 -15.93
CA ALA A 19 -11.38 27.99 -16.92
C ALA A 19 -12.80 27.45 -17.15
N ASN A 20 -12.99 26.13 -17.00
CA ASN A 20 -14.29 25.46 -17.16
C ASN A 20 -14.42 24.27 -16.20
N PRO A 21 -14.63 24.50 -14.90
CA PRO A 21 -14.63 23.42 -13.89
C PRO A 21 -15.83 22.49 -14.05
N VAL A 22 -15.57 21.25 -14.44
CA VAL A 22 -16.55 20.17 -14.56
C VAL A 22 -16.09 18.98 -13.74
N GLY A 23 -16.89 18.56 -12.77
CA GLY A 23 -16.57 17.40 -11.93
C GLY A 23 -15.42 17.67 -10.95
N TYR A 24 -14.61 16.63 -10.74
CA TYR A 24 -13.45 16.65 -9.86
C TYR A 24 -12.18 16.55 -10.70
N PHE A 25 -11.19 17.40 -10.43
CA PHE A 25 -9.93 17.37 -11.17
C PHE A 25 -9.05 16.21 -10.71
N ASP A 26 -8.74 15.35 -11.65
CA ASP A 26 -7.69 14.32 -11.57
C ASP A 26 -7.30 13.95 -13.02
N SER A 27 -6.10 13.42 -13.22
CA SER A 27 -5.63 12.93 -14.51
C SER A 27 -4.54 11.89 -14.33
N ASP A 28 -4.27 11.15 -15.39
CA ASP A 28 -3.22 10.13 -15.42
C ASP A 28 -1.86 10.79 -15.19
N GLU A 29 -1.58 11.94 -15.81
CA GLU A 29 -0.33 12.67 -15.62
C GLU A 29 -0.18 13.24 -14.20
N LEU A 30 -1.27 13.60 -13.51
CA LEU A 30 -1.21 13.98 -12.10
C LEU A 30 -0.91 12.77 -11.22
N MET A 31 -1.44 11.58 -11.54
CA MET A 31 -1.12 10.34 -10.85
C MET A 31 0.34 9.93 -11.08
N GLU A 32 0.84 10.03 -12.33
CA GLU A 32 2.25 9.83 -12.64
C GLU A 32 3.14 10.78 -11.84
N LEU A 33 2.82 12.10 -11.87
CA LEU A 33 3.59 13.14 -11.18
C LEU A 33 3.67 12.87 -9.68
N ASP A 34 2.54 12.60 -9.03
CA ASP A 34 2.50 12.25 -7.61
C ASP A 34 3.36 11.01 -7.32
N THR A 35 3.24 9.96 -8.15
CA THR A 35 3.97 8.70 -7.98
C THR A 35 5.47 8.89 -8.17
N MET A 36 5.89 9.66 -9.19
CA MET A 36 7.29 9.99 -9.44
C MET A 36 7.91 10.85 -8.33
N ILE A 37 7.16 11.85 -7.82
CA ILE A 37 7.61 12.68 -6.68
C ILE A 37 7.70 11.82 -5.42
N GLY A 38 6.68 11.03 -5.13
CA GLY A 38 6.64 10.12 -3.98
C GLY A 38 7.80 9.12 -3.99
N GLY A 39 8.11 8.57 -5.15
CA GLY A 39 9.24 7.67 -5.41
C GLY A 39 10.60 8.35 -5.52
N LYS A 40 10.67 9.66 -5.27
CA LYS A 40 11.89 10.49 -5.32
C LYS A 40 12.60 10.47 -6.67
N GLY A 41 11.87 10.22 -7.76
CA GLY A 41 12.34 10.26 -9.13
C GLY A 41 13.26 9.11 -9.54
N ILE A 42 13.36 8.04 -8.74
CA ILE A 42 14.10 6.82 -9.12
C ILE A 42 13.22 5.74 -9.74
N ASN A 43 11.91 5.97 -9.80
CA ASN A 43 10.95 5.10 -10.49
C ASN A 43 11.36 4.86 -11.94
N ASN A 44 10.95 3.73 -12.50
CA ASN A 44 10.95 3.54 -13.96
C ASN A 44 9.74 4.31 -14.55
N PRO A 45 9.97 5.38 -15.35
CA PRO A 45 8.87 6.20 -15.86
C PRO A 45 7.87 5.45 -16.74
N GLU A 46 8.32 4.42 -17.49
CA GLU A 46 7.45 3.63 -18.37
C GLU A 46 6.45 2.80 -17.55
N LEU A 47 6.91 2.22 -16.43
CA LEU A 47 6.04 1.48 -15.51
C LEU A 47 5.09 2.39 -14.73
N VAL A 48 5.49 3.63 -14.43
CA VAL A 48 4.60 4.60 -13.77
C VAL A 48 3.53 5.11 -14.72
N GLU A 49 3.87 5.35 -15.99
CA GLU A 49 2.94 5.72 -17.06
C GLU A 49 1.89 4.61 -17.23
N GLU A 50 2.32 3.35 -17.38
CA GLU A 50 1.44 2.18 -17.49
C GLU A 50 0.50 2.04 -16.28
N LEU A 51 1.04 2.21 -15.05
CA LEU A 51 0.23 2.18 -13.83
C LEU A 51 -0.86 3.24 -13.84
N ALA A 52 -0.56 4.48 -14.27
CA ALA A 52 -1.49 5.58 -14.26
C ALA A 52 -2.57 5.39 -15.34
N ASP A 53 -2.17 5.13 -16.57
CA ASP A 53 -3.04 4.99 -17.73
C ASP A 53 -4.07 3.86 -17.54
N GLU A 54 -3.64 2.70 -16.98
CA GLU A 54 -4.47 1.51 -16.81
C GLU A 54 -5.24 1.45 -15.47
N SER A 55 -4.99 2.39 -14.53
CA SER A 55 -5.57 2.31 -13.19
C SER A 55 -7.10 2.47 -13.18
N ALA A 56 -7.66 3.36 -14.01
CA ALA A 56 -9.10 3.58 -14.12
C ALA A 56 -9.80 2.34 -14.69
N ASP A 57 -9.25 1.79 -15.76
CA ASP A 57 -9.75 0.55 -16.39
C ASP A 57 -9.61 -0.64 -15.43
N GLY A 58 -8.57 -0.68 -14.62
CA GLY A 58 -8.41 -1.67 -13.55
C GLY A 58 -9.53 -1.63 -12.53
N VAL A 59 -9.94 -0.44 -12.07
CA VAL A 59 -11.09 -0.27 -11.15
C VAL A 59 -12.40 -0.71 -11.82
N GLU A 60 -12.61 -0.39 -13.10
CA GLU A 60 -13.79 -0.83 -13.85
C GLU A 60 -13.80 -2.35 -14.08
N TRP A 61 -12.62 -2.94 -14.36
CA TRP A 61 -12.47 -4.38 -14.54
C TRP A 61 -12.87 -5.17 -13.28
N LEU A 62 -12.55 -4.67 -12.09
CA LEU A 62 -12.93 -5.30 -10.82
C LEU A 62 -14.45 -5.47 -10.66
N LYS A 63 -15.26 -4.60 -11.27
CA LYS A 63 -16.74 -4.69 -11.21
C LYS A 63 -17.27 -5.97 -11.86
N LYS A 64 -16.55 -6.58 -12.81
CA LYS A 64 -16.91 -7.86 -13.42
C LYS A 64 -17.00 -8.99 -12.38
N TYR A 65 -16.27 -8.83 -11.27
CA TYR A 65 -16.24 -9.78 -10.15
C TYR A 65 -17.05 -9.32 -8.93
N GLY A 66 -17.91 -8.31 -9.12
CA GLY A 66 -18.76 -7.77 -8.05
C GLY A 66 -18.01 -6.85 -7.07
N ILE A 67 -16.76 -6.47 -7.39
CA ILE A 67 -15.95 -5.60 -6.54
C ILE A 67 -16.24 -4.15 -6.90
N ASN A 68 -16.91 -3.44 -5.98
CA ASN A 68 -17.33 -2.06 -6.16
C ASN A 68 -16.62 -1.15 -5.14
N LEU A 69 -15.72 -0.29 -5.62
CA LEU A 69 -14.93 0.62 -4.80
C LEU A 69 -15.48 2.04 -4.94
N THR A 70 -16.56 2.36 -4.24
CA THR A 70 -17.41 3.55 -4.48
C THR A 70 -17.08 4.74 -3.58
N SER A 71 -16.33 4.56 -2.49
CA SER A 71 -15.93 5.65 -1.61
C SER A 71 -14.55 6.16 -2.00
N VAL A 72 -14.42 7.46 -2.29
CA VAL A 72 -13.13 8.07 -2.66
C VAL A 72 -12.57 8.88 -1.49
N GLY A 73 -11.32 8.63 -1.13
CA GLY A 73 -10.63 9.27 -0.02
C GLY A 73 -9.20 9.67 -0.34
N SER A 74 -8.52 10.27 0.65
CA SER A 74 -7.11 10.63 0.58
C SER A 74 -6.27 9.63 1.36
N PHE A 75 -5.08 9.31 0.81
CA PHE A 75 -3.99 8.68 1.54
C PHE A 75 -2.74 9.56 1.38
N GLY A 76 -1.69 9.32 2.18
CA GLY A 76 -0.50 10.14 2.17
C GLY A 76 0.22 10.18 0.83
N GLY A 77 0.59 11.40 0.41
CA GLY A 77 1.39 11.67 -0.78
C GLY A 77 0.62 11.94 -2.07
N ALA A 78 -0.69 11.67 -2.13
CA ALA A 78 -1.49 12.03 -3.30
C ALA A 78 -1.98 13.48 -3.23
N SER A 79 -1.85 14.24 -4.31
CA SER A 79 -2.29 15.65 -4.42
C SER A 79 -3.80 15.81 -4.32
N VAL A 80 -4.55 14.78 -4.74
CA VAL A 80 -6.01 14.78 -4.80
C VAL A 80 -6.57 13.48 -4.22
N LYS A 81 -7.88 13.48 -3.93
CA LYS A 81 -8.59 12.29 -3.47
C LYS A 81 -8.78 11.34 -4.64
N ARG A 82 -8.03 10.25 -4.70
CA ARG A 82 -8.18 9.22 -5.75
C ARG A 82 -8.20 7.79 -5.22
N ILE A 83 -8.20 7.62 -3.89
CA ILE A 83 -8.18 6.28 -3.30
C ILE A 83 -9.59 5.73 -3.22
N HIS A 84 -9.89 4.78 -4.08
CA HIS A 84 -11.17 4.08 -4.13
C HIS A 84 -11.24 3.01 -3.04
N ARG A 85 -12.31 3.06 -2.25
CA ARG A 85 -12.53 2.14 -1.11
C ARG A 85 -13.91 1.49 -1.20
N PRO A 86 -14.06 0.23 -0.76
CA PRO A 86 -15.37 -0.39 -0.66
C PRO A 86 -16.15 0.16 0.54
N VAL A 87 -17.48 0.05 0.44
CA VAL A 87 -18.38 0.32 1.55
C VAL A 87 -19.28 -0.89 1.83
N ASN A 88 -19.67 -1.06 3.08
CA ASN A 88 -20.65 -2.08 3.46
C ASN A 88 -22.10 -1.63 3.15
N ALA A 89 -23.08 -2.46 3.47
CA ALA A 89 -24.49 -2.18 3.23
C ALA A 89 -25.01 -0.93 3.97
N GLU A 90 -24.36 -0.55 5.07
CA GLU A 90 -24.66 0.65 5.85
C GLU A 90 -23.93 1.90 5.33
N GLY A 91 -23.20 1.81 4.22
CA GLY A 91 -22.43 2.92 3.65
C GLY A 91 -21.10 3.24 4.37
N LYS A 92 -20.67 2.39 5.30
CA LYS A 92 -19.40 2.56 6.03
C LYS A 92 -18.25 1.97 5.23
N THR A 93 -17.10 2.65 5.23
CA THR A 93 -15.88 2.13 4.61
C THR A 93 -15.40 0.85 5.30
N ILE A 94 -14.90 -0.09 4.50
CA ILE A 94 -14.29 -1.35 4.94
C ILE A 94 -12.92 -1.52 4.33
N ALA A 95 -12.12 -2.46 4.86
CA ALA A 95 -10.79 -2.73 4.35
C ALA A 95 -10.86 -3.40 2.96
N VAL A 96 -10.09 -2.87 2.00
CA VAL A 96 -10.15 -3.31 0.60
C VAL A 96 -9.76 -4.78 0.43
N GLY A 97 -8.67 -5.23 1.06
CA GLY A 97 -8.21 -6.62 0.93
C GLY A 97 -9.24 -7.64 1.43
N SER A 98 -9.81 -7.43 2.63
CA SER A 98 -10.84 -8.31 3.18
C SER A 98 -12.15 -8.33 2.40
N TYR A 99 -12.39 -7.31 1.57
CA TYR A 99 -13.54 -7.25 0.68
C TYR A 99 -13.26 -7.89 -0.68
N MET A 100 -12.11 -7.60 -1.27
CA MET A 100 -11.78 -7.95 -2.64
C MET A 100 -11.33 -9.42 -2.77
N ILE A 101 -10.45 -9.88 -1.88
CA ILE A 101 -9.84 -11.21 -1.98
C ILE A 101 -10.88 -12.34 -1.99
N PRO A 102 -11.88 -12.38 -1.09
CA PRO A 102 -12.91 -13.44 -1.13
C PRO A 102 -13.75 -13.45 -2.42
N LEU A 103 -13.94 -12.28 -3.06
CA LEU A 103 -14.68 -12.19 -4.33
C LEU A 103 -13.85 -12.70 -5.51
N LEU A 104 -12.55 -12.41 -5.54
CA LEU A 104 -11.63 -12.95 -6.55
C LEU A 104 -11.41 -14.46 -6.36
N GLU A 105 -11.25 -14.92 -5.12
CA GLU A 105 -11.15 -16.35 -4.79
C GLU A 105 -12.39 -17.10 -5.29
N LYS A 106 -13.57 -16.60 -4.98
CA LYS A 106 -14.82 -17.16 -5.49
C LYS A 106 -14.87 -17.20 -7.02
N ALA A 107 -14.44 -16.15 -7.70
CA ALA A 107 -14.40 -16.12 -9.16
C ALA A 107 -13.43 -17.19 -9.74
N CYS A 108 -12.33 -17.44 -9.06
CA CYS A 108 -11.42 -18.54 -9.42
C CYS A 108 -12.05 -19.91 -9.17
N GLU A 109 -12.70 -20.12 -8.02
CA GLU A 109 -13.37 -21.37 -7.66
C GLU A 109 -14.54 -21.73 -8.60
N GLU A 110 -15.27 -20.70 -9.08
CA GLU A 110 -16.37 -20.90 -10.02
C GLU A 110 -15.93 -21.19 -11.47
N ASN A 111 -14.61 -21.14 -11.74
CA ASN A 111 -14.04 -21.45 -13.04
C ASN A 111 -13.34 -22.81 -13.03
N ASP A 112 -13.92 -23.81 -13.69
CA ASP A 112 -13.44 -25.19 -13.76
C ASP A 112 -12.07 -25.37 -14.46
N LYS A 113 -11.56 -24.31 -15.10
CA LYS A 113 -10.22 -24.29 -15.71
C LYS A 113 -9.14 -23.79 -14.74
N ILE A 114 -9.51 -23.29 -13.57
CA ILE A 114 -8.58 -22.79 -12.54
C ILE A 114 -8.48 -23.83 -11.42
N SER A 115 -7.25 -24.14 -11.01
CA SER A 115 -6.97 -25.00 -9.86
C SER A 115 -6.13 -24.24 -8.84
N ILE A 116 -6.61 -24.12 -7.61
CA ILE A 116 -5.90 -23.49 -6.49
C ILE A 116 -5.28 -24.61 -5.64
N GLN A 117 -3.95 -24.60 -5.52
CA GLN A 117 -3.18 -25.57 -4.72
C GLN A 117 -2.71 -24.87 -3.45
N LEU A 118 -3.40 -25.09 -2.34
CA LEU A 118 -2.98 -24.58 -1.02
C LEU A 118 -1.91 -25.48 -0.40
N GLU A 119 -1.22 -24.97 0.63
CA GLU A 119 -0.18 -25.69 1.37
C GLU A 119 0.89 -26.31 0.44
N THR A 120 1.20 -25.60 -0.65
CA THR A 120 2.14 -26.07 -1.68
C THR A 120 3.13 -24.94 -1.97
N THR A 121 4.38 -25.13 -1.56
CA THR A 121 5.44 -24.13 -1.68
C THR A 121 6.26 -24.36 -2.94
N ALA A 122 6.23 -23.41 -3.88
CA ALA A 122 7.11 -23.42 -5.04
C ALA A 122 8.57 -23.23 -4.60
N THR A 123 9.47 -24.03 -5.17
CA THR A 123 10.89 -24.04 -4.78
C THR A 123 11.84 -23.78 -5.95
N THR A 124 11.39 -23.99 -7.19
CA THR A 124 12.24 -23.85 -8.37
C THR A 124 11.38 -23.58 -9.60
N ILE A 125 11.80 -22.63 -10.42
CA ILE A 125 11.26 -22.43 -11.77
C ILE A 125 12.01 -23.40 -12.69
N LEU A 126 11.27 -24.20 -13.43
CA LEU A 126 11.83 -25.17 -14.39
C LEU A 126 12.09 -24.47 -15.72
N THR A 127 13.24 -24.75 -16.33
CA THR A 127 13.60 -24.25 -17.66
C THR A 127 13.91 -25.41 -18.62
N ASP A 128 13.71 -25.16 -19.90
CA ASP A 128 14.23 -26.04 -20.96
C ASP A 128 15.71 -25.73 -21.27
N GLU A 129 16.26 -26.44 -22.26
CA GLU A 129 17.67 -26.32 -22.70
C GLU A 129 18.00 -24.88 -23.23
N THR A 130 17.00 -24.12 -23.61
CA THR A 130 17.17 -22.72 -24.10
C THR A 130 17.11 -21.69 -22.98
N GLY A 131 16.77 -22.10 -21.74
CA GLY A 131 16.56 -21.22 -20.59
C GLY A 131 15.14 -20.64 -20.49
N LYS A 132 14.20 -21.11 -21.32
CA LYS A 132 12.78 -20.74 -21.26
C LYS A 132 12.11 -21.34 -20.05
N ALA A 133 11.29 -20.59 -19.32
CA ALA A 133 10.46 -21.11 -18.24
C ALA A 133 9.39 -22.09 -18.77
N VAL A 134 9.35 -23.29 -18.21
CA VAL A 134 8.45 -24.39 -18.65
C VAL A 134 7.67 -25.02 -17.50
N GLY A 135 7.68 -24.43 -16.32
CA GLY A 135 6.94 -24.90 -15.16
C GLY A 135 7.60 -24.60 -13.84
N VAL A 136 7.11 -25.24 -12.79
CA VAL A 136 7.63 -25.09 -11.44
C VAL A 136 7.74 -26.43 -10.71
N LYS A 137 8.72 -26.54 -9.81
CA LYS A 137 8.72 -27.53 -8.74
C LYS A 137 8.20 -26.93 -7.46
N ALA A 138 7.49 -27.72 -6.69
CA ALA A 138 6.95 -27.34 -5.40
C ALA A 138 7.01 -28.51 -4.42
N VAL A 139 6.80 -28.20 -3.15
CA VAL A 139 6.69 -29.17 -2.05
C VAL A 139 5.35 -28.96 -1.35
N GLY A 140 4.55 -30.01 -1.31
CA GLY A 140 3.28 -30.01 -0.58
C GLY A 140 3.46 -30.18 0.93
N ALA A 141 2.38 -29.95 1.71
CA ALA A 141 2.37 -30.00 3.17
C ALA A 141 2.93 -31.30 3.79
N THR A 142 2.80 -32.41 3.08
CA THR A 142 3.33 -33.72 3.52
C THR A 142 4.76 -33.99 3.11
N GLY A 143 5.44 -33.01 2.50
CA GLY A 143 6.80 -33.16 1.97
C GLY A 143 6.88 -33.83 0.61
N ASN A 144 5.75 -34.10 -0.03
CA ASN A 144 5.70 -34.68 -1.38
C ASN A 144 6.13 -33.63 -2.41
N GLU A 145 6.96 -34.08 -3.38
CA GLU A 145 7.32 -33.23 -4.52
C GLU A 145 6.13 -33.12 -5.49
N VAL A 146 5.93 -31.90 -5.97
CA VAL A 146 4.93 -31.54 -6.99
C VAL A 146 5.68 -30.91 -8.17
N THR A 147 5.39 -31.34 -9.37
CA THR A 147 5.91 -30.72 -10.60
C THR A 147 4.73 -30.29 -11.46
N VAL A 148 4.71 -29.01 -11.79
CA VAL A 148 3.72 -28.42 -12.70
C VAL A 148 4.44 -27.99 -13.96
N ASN A 149 4.11 -28.64 -15.10
CA ASN A 149 4.58 -28.19 -16.40
C ASN A 149 3.61 -27.11 -16.93
N ALA A 150 4.15 -26.02 -17.41
CA ALA A 150 3.38 -24.91 -17.93
C ALA A 150 4.06 -24.31 -19.17
N LYS A 151 3.30 -23.62 -19.99
CA LYS A 151 3.85 -22.88 -21.14
C LYS A 151 4.38 -21.50 -20.73
N ALA A 152 3.80 -20.93 -19.66
CA ALA A 152 4.22 -19.68 -19.02
C ALA A 152 4.12 -19.79 -17.50
N VAL A 153 4.92 -19.01 -16.77
CA VAL A 153 4.92 -18.89 -15.31
C VAL A 153 4.78 -17.42 -14.95
N ILE A 154 3.83 -17.12 -14.06
CA ILE A 154 3.67 -15.77 -13.50
C ILE A 154 4.06 -15.81 -12.03
N LEU A 155 5.00 -14.96 -11.62
CA LEU A 155 5.37 -14.74 -10.22
C LEU A 155 4.50 -13.63 -9.63
N ALA A 156 3.63 -13.99 -8.69
CA ALA A 156 2.80 -13.07 -7.90
C ALA A 156 2.99 -13.35 -6.40
N THR A 157 4.23 -13.59 -6.01
CA THR A 157 4.61 -14.12 -4.68
C THR A 157 4.73 -13.05 -3.60
N GLY A 158 4.49 -11.77 -3.93
CA GLY A 158 4.72 -10.66 -3.03
C GLY A 158 6.20 -10.36 -2.80
N GLY A 159 6.46 -9.40 -1.92
CA GLY A 159 7.80 -8.96 -1.58
C GLY A 159 8.49 -9.81 -0.52
N PHE A 160 9.44 -9.18 0.19
CA PHE A 160 10.24 -9.85 1.24
C PHE A 160 10.11 -9.17 2.62
N GLY A 161 9.06 -8.35 2.83
CA GLY A 161 8.87 -7.55 4.05
C GLY A 161 8.67 -8.36 5.34
N ALA A 162 8.43 -9.68 5.29
CA ALA A 162 8.41 -10.56 6.45
C ALA A 162 9.74 -11.30 6.68
N ASN A 163 10.68 -11.24 5.76
CA ASN A 163 12.05 -11.74 5.93
C ASN A 163 12.90 -10.66 6.62
N LEU A 164 12.73 -10.51 7.93
CA LEU A 164 13.39 -9.43 8.69
C LEU A 164 14.92 -9.57 8.74
N ASP A 165 15.47 -10.75 8.50
CA ASP A 165 16.92 -10.94 8.37
C ASP A 165 17.40 -10.32 7.05
N MET A 166 16.73 -10.59 5.93
CA MET A 166 17.00 -9.99 4.63
C MET A 166 16.81 -8.46 4.67
N VAL A 167 15.72 -7.99 5.32
CA VAL A 167 15.47 -6.56 5.54
C VAL A 167 16.63 -5.91 6.30
N ALA A 168 17.12 -6.53 7.38
CA ALA A 168 18.23 -6.00 8.18
C ALA A 168 19.57 -6.10 7.46
N GLU A 169 19.77 -7.05 6.55
CA GLU A 169 20.96 -7.15 5.71
C GLU A 169 21.01 -6.02 4.68
N LEU A 170 19.88 -5.78 3.99
CA LEU A 170 19.75 -4.72 2.99
C LEU A 170 19.74 -3.31 3.61
N VAL A 171 19.02 -3.14 4.73
CA VAL A 171 18.90 -1.86 5.44
C VAL A 171 19.13 -2.07 6.94
N PRO A 172 20.38 -2.01 7.41
CA PRO A 172 20.73 -2.27 8.83
C PRO A 172 19.98 -1.41 9.85
N ALA A 173 19.54 -0.22 9.46
CA ALA A 173 18.76 0.67 10.31
C ALA A 173 17.37 0.12 10.67
N LEU A 174 16.84 -0.86 9.91
CA LEU A 174 15.54 -1.50 10.15
C LEU A 174 15.65 -2.76 11.03
N LYS A 175 16.84 -3.08 11.55
CA LYS A 175 17.02 -4.22 12.43
C LYS A 175 16.18 -4.08 13.70
N GLY A 176 15.34 -5.07 13.96
CA GLY A 176 14.48 -5.10 15.14
C GLY A 176 13.12 -4.41 14.96
N PHE A 177 12.83 -3.88 13.78
CA PHE A 177 11.48 -3.40 13.46
C PHE A 177 10.49 -4.57 13.39
N MET A 178 9.23 -4.29 13.70
CA MET A 178 8.11 -5.18 13.43
C MET A 178 7.72 -5.11 11.96
N THR A 179 6.92 -6.07 11.49
CA THR A 179 6.39 -6.08 10.13
C THR A 179 4.87 -6.26 10.13
N THR A 180 4.20 -5.56 9.23
CA THR A 180 2.77 -5.75 8.94
C THR A 180 2.52 -6.85 7.91
N ASN A 181 3.57 -7.41 7.33
CA ASN A 181 3.48 -8.37 6.25
C ASN A 181 2.96 -9.73 6.74
N ALA A 182 2.26 -10.43 5.87
CA ALA A 182 1.95 -11.85 6.07
C ALA A 182 3.25 -12.67 6.11
N ALA A 183 3.28 -13.72 6.92
CA ALA A 183 4.47 -14.55 7.13
C ALA A 183 5.05 -15.16 5.84
N GLY A 184 4.26 -15.25 4.77
CA GLY A 184 4.69 -15.75 3.47
C GLY A 184 5.49 -14.75 2.61
N ALA A 185 5.56 -13.47 2.97
CA ALA A 185 6.30 -12.45 2.22
C ALA A 185 7.81 -12.56 2.50
N GLN A 186 8.44 -13.64 2.01
CA GLN A 186 9.83 -14.04 2.31
C GLN A 186 10.83 -13.75 1.18
N GLY A 187 10.37 -13.28 0.00
CA GLY A 187 11.23 -13.02 -1.15
C GLY A 187 11.56 -14.25 -2.02
N GLN A 188 10.94 -15.38 -1.76
CA GLN A 188 11.26 -16.66 -2.45
C GLN A 188 11.07 -16.60 -3.97
N GLY A 189 10.07 -15.85 -4.47
CA GLY A 189 9.88 -15.65 -5.91
C GLY A 189 11.03 -14.88 -6.55
N ILE A 190 11.54 -13.88 -5.84
CA ILE A 190 12.72 -13.11 -6.28
C ILE A 190 13.93 -14.03 -6.38
N GLU A 191 14.21 -14.82 -5.33
CA GLU A 191 15.34 -15.74 -5.30
C GLU A 191 15.26 -16.79 -6.43
N MET A 192 14.06 -17.36 -6.68
CA MET A 192 13.87 -18.33 -7.77
C MET A 192 14.15 -17.71 -9.14
N ALA A 193 13.73 -16.49 -9.39
CA ALA A 193 13.99 -15.81 -10.66
C ALA A 193 15.46 -15.37 -10.79
N GLN A 194 16.10 -14.91 -9.72
CA GLN A 194 17.53 -14.59 -9.70
C GLN A 194 18.40 -15.82 -10.04
N ALA A 195 17.98 -17.02 -9.62
CA ALA A 195 18.67 -18.27 -10.00
C ALA A 195 18.67 -18.52 -11.52
N LEU A 196 17.76 -17.87 -12.27
CA LEU A 196 17.71 -17.88 -13.75
C LEU A 196 18.41 -16.68 -14.39
N GLY A 197 19.01 -15.79 -13.59
CA GLY A 197 19.70 -14.59 -14.05
C GLY A 197 18.80 -13.36 -14.13
N ALA A 198 17.61 -13.39 -13.53
CA ALA A 198 16.76 -12.19 -13.42
C ALA A 198 17.48 -11.06 -12.69
N ALA A 199 17.33 -9.85 -13.20
CA ALA A 199 17.79 -8.63 -12.55
C ALA A 199 16.83 -8.19 -11.45
N THR A 200 17.36 -7.48 -10.46
CA THR A 200 16.58 -6.81 -9.42
C THR A 200 16.95 -5.33 -9.35
N VAL A 201 16.02 -4.53 -8.88
CA VAL A 201 16.18 -3.08 -8.72
C VAL A 201 15.62 -2.66 -7.36
N ASP A 202 16.15 -1.58 -6.80
CA ASP A 202 15.65 -0.90 -5.58
C ASP A 202 15.50 -1.80 -4.34
N MET A 203 16.28 -2.88 -4.22
CA MET A 203 16.15 -3.88 -3.14
C MET A 203 16.35 -3.28 -1.74
N ASP A 204 17.07 -2.16 -1.62
CA ASP A 204 17.26 -1.41 -0.37
C ASP A 204 16.15 -0.38 -0.10
N GLN A 205 15.20 -0.22 -1.01
CA GLN A 205 14.05 0.67 -0.84
C GLN A 205 12.94 -0.09 -0.10
N ILE A 206 12.95 0.02 1.22
CA ILE A 206 12.00 -0.68 2.11
C ILE A 206 11.16 0.37 2.84
N GLN A 207 9.85 0.32 2.61
CA GLN A 207 8.93 1.26 3.22
C GLN A 207 8.55 0.82 4.64
N ILE A 208 8.64 1.77 5.58
CA ILE A 208 8.05 1.65 6.90
C ILE A 208 6.71 2.40 6.94
N HIS A 209 5.76 1.87 7.72
CA HIS A 209 4.44 2.46 7.91
C HIS A 209 4.32 3.02 9.33
N PRO A 210 3.89 4.29 9.51
CA PRO A 210 3.89 4.93 10.83
C PRO A 210 2.78 4.44 11.76
N THR A 211 1.75 3.78 11.25
CA THR A 211 0.62 3.34 12.08
C THR A 211 0.52 1.82 12.13
N VAL A 212 1.52 1.21 12.77
CA VAL A 212 1.54 -0.21 13.15
C VAL A 212 1.17 -0.32 14.62
N GLN A 213 0.21 -1.17 14.98
CA GLN A 213 -0.18 -1.36 16.37
C GLN A 213 1.01 -1.88 17.17
N PHE A 214 1.32 -1.18 18.27
CA PHE A 214 2.58 -1.27 19.01
C PHE A 214 2.90 -2.68 19.53
N ASP A 215 1.90 -3.46 19.95
CA ASP A 215 2.11 -4.75 20.61
C ASP A 215 1.98 -5.95 19.65
N THR A 216 1.24 -5.80 18.54
CA THR A 216 0.84 -6.94 17.69
C THR A 216 1.32 -6.85 16.25
N ALA A 217 1.96 -5.74 15.87
CA ALA A 217 2.33 -5.43 14.49
C ALA A 217 1.14 -5.35 13.51
N ALA A 218 -0.09 -5.33 13.99
CA ALA A 218 -1.25 -5.19 13.11
C ALA A 218 -1.26 -3.84 12.41
N LEU A 219 -1.55 -3.83 11.12
CA LEU A 219 -1.70 -2.59 10.37
C LEU A 219 -2.91 -1.80 10.87
N ILE A 220 -2.70 -0.55 11.26
CA ILE A 220 -3.75 0.45 11.45
C ILE A 220 -3.81 1.28 10.18
N THR A 221 -4.95 1.21 9.50
CA THR A 221 -5.07 1.76 8.15
C THR A 221 -4.74 3.25 8.07
N GLU A 222 -3.97 3.62 7.05
CA GLU A 222 -3.63 5.00 6.72
C GLU A 222 -4.87 5.88 6.46
N GLY A 223 -5.96 5.26 5.97
CA GLY A 223 -7.21 5.95 5.72
C GLY A 223 -7.74 6.75 6.91
N LEU A 224 -7.44 6.33 8.15
CA LEU A 224 -7.87 7.10 9.33
C LEU A 224 -7.18 8.47 9.40
N ARG A 225 -5.90 8.57 9.03
CA ARG A 225 -5.19 9.85 8.98
C ARG A 225 -5.82 10.76 7.90
N GLY A 226 -6.10 10.21 6.73
CA GLY A 226 -6.82 10.90 5.66
C GLY A 226 -8.26 11.29 6.02
N ASP A 227 -8.93 10.50 6.86
CA ASP A 227 -10.31 10.73 7.33
C ASP A 227 -10.37 11.70 8.53
N GLY A 228 -9.23 12.20 9.06
CA GLY A 228 -9.17 13.26 10.06
C GLY A 228 -8.47 12.91 11.37
N ALA A 229 -7.99 11.68 11.56
CA ALA A 229 -7.22 11.30 12.75
C ALA A 229 -5.94 12.13 12.90
N VAL A 230 -5.49 12.31 14.13
CA VAL A 230 -4.23 12.97 14.49
C VAL A 230 -3.29 12.01 15.22
N LEU A 231 -1.98 12.28 15.13
CA LEU A 231 -0.93 11.57 15.86
C LEU A 231 -0.47 12.42 17.05
N ILE A 232 -0.55 11.85 18.24
CA ILE A 232 -0.19 12.50 19.50
C ILE A 232 0.99 11.75 20.13
N ASN A 233 2.05 12.45 20.48
CA ASN A 233 3.22 11.88 21.14
C ASN A 233 3.00 11.65 22.66
N ALA A 234 4.01 11.13 23.36
CA ALA A 234 3.97 10.87 24.79
C ALA A 234 3.82 12.16 25.65
N ASP A 235 4.09 13.34 25.08
CA ASP A 235 3.92 14.64 25.75
C ASP A 235 2.50 15.21 25.54
N GLY A 236 1.59 14.50 24.89
CA GLY A 236 0.22 14.95 24.61
C GLY A 236 0.10 15.93 23.46
N LYS A 237 1.09 15.99 22.54
CA LYS A 237 1.17 16.98 21.46
C LYS A 237 1.19 16.33 20.08
N ARG A 238 0.62 17.01 19.08
CA ARG A 238 0.90 16.74 17.66
C ARG A 238 2.35 17.08 17.36
N PHE A 239 2.93 16.44 16.36
CA PHE A 239 4.36 16.60 16.03
C PHE A 239 4.65 16.59 14.52
N ILE A 240 3.64 16.42 13.67
CA ILE A 240 3.79 16.31 12.21
C ILE A 240 2.46 16.62 11.49
N ASP A 241 2.51 16.91 10.19
CA ASP A 241 1.37 16.71 9.30
C ASP A 241 1.11 15.21 9.11
N GLU A 242 0.01 14.72 9.64
CA GLU A 242 -0.34 13.30 9.66
C GLU A 242 -0.63 12.72 8.28
N VAL A 243 -0.89 13.55 7.27
CA VAL A 243 -1.14 13.12 5.87
C VAL A 243 0.08 13.25 4.96
N GLY A 244 1.24 13.57 5.54
CA GLY A 244 2.52 13.47 4.86
C GLY A 244 2.82 12.05 4.36
N THR A 245 3.86 11.90 3.54
CA THR A 245 4.30 10.59 3.04
C THR A 245 4.74 9.68 4.18
N ARG A 246 4.68 8.37 3.97
CA ARG A 246 4.95 7.37 5.02
C ARG A 246 6.35 7.49 5.60
N ASP A 247 7.35 7.72 4.77
CA ASP A 247 8.74 7.91 5.19
C ASP A 247 8.90 9.14 6.09
N VAL A 248 8.27 10.27 5.75
CA VAL A 248 8.31 11.51 6.53
C VAL A 248 7.62 11.34 7.87
N VAL A 249 6.41 10.78 7.88
CA VAL A 249 5.65 10.60 9.12
C VAL A 249 6.32 9.56 10.03
N SER A 250 6.81 8.45 9.47
CA SER A 250 7.54 7.42 10.24
C SER A 250 8.84 7.97 10.85
N ALA A 251 9.61 8.76 10.10
CA ALA A 251 10.82 9.37 10.62
C ALA A 251 10.52 10.33 11.79
N ALA A 252 9.46 11.14 11.67
CA ALA A 252 9.01 12.02 12.74
C ALA A 252 8.54 11.25 13.97
N GLU A 253 7.84 10.12 13.80
CA GLU A 253 7.39 9.26 14.90
C GLU A 253 8.55 8.56 15.60
N ILE A 254 9.51 8.01 14.86
CA ILE A 254 10.72 7.37 15.41
C ILE A 254 11.51 8.37 16.26
N ALA A 255 11.52 9.66 15.89
CA ALA A 255 12.17 10.71 16.65
C ALA A 255 11.44 11.10 17.95
N GLN A 256 10.19 10.65 18.16
CA GLN A 256 9.46 10.93 19.41
C GLN A 256 10.01 10.08 20.58
N PRO A 257 9.83 10.52 21.84
CA PRO A 257 10.19 9.75 23.01
C PRO A 257 9.54 8.35 22.99
N GLY A 258 10.36 7.30 22.99
CA GLY A 258 9.92 5.90 22.92
C GLY A 258 9.57 5.42 21.52
N SER A 259 9.74 6.23 20.49
CA SER A 259 9.49 5.88 19.06
C SER A 259 8.07 5.36 18.83
N TYR A 260 7.09 5.98 19.48
CA TYR A 260 5.66 5.67 19.31
C TYR A 260 4.80 6.93 19.37
N SER A 261 3.57 6.80 18.94
CA SER A 261 2.53 7.81 19.08
C SER A 261 1.17 7.17 19.37
N TYR A 262 0.16 8.01 19.57
CA TYR A 262 -1.23 7.61 19.69
C TYR A 262 -2.02 8.20 18.51
N LEU A 263 -2.61 7.30 17.70
CA LEU A 263 -3.55 7.70 16.66
C LEU A 263 -4.92 7.94 17.31
N VAL A 264 -5.37 9.20 17.30
CA VAL A 264 -6.61 9.63 17.98
C VAL A 264 -7.73 9.81 16.96
N VAL A 265 -8.90 9.24 17.29
CA VAL A 265 -10.16 9.34 16.54
C VAL A 265 -11.32 9.60 17.52
N ASP A 266 -12.49 9.98 16.99
CA ASP A 266 -13.68 10.23 17.78
C ASP A 266 -14.85 9.30 17.37
N GLN A 267 -15.98 9.42 18.05
CA GLN A 267 -17.19 8.63 17.77
C GLN A 267 -17.74 8.92 16.36
N ALA A 268 -17.65 10.15 15.88
CA ALA A 268 -18.15 10.50 14.55
C ALA A 268 -17.36 9.78 13.44
N MET A 269 -16.05 9.56 13.64
CA MET A 269 -15.24 8.74 12.74
C MET A 269 -15.60 7.25 12.84
N LEU A 270 -15.81 6.73 14.06
CA LEU A 270 -16.23 5.34 14.27
C LEU A 270 -17.58 5.05 13.61
N ASP A 271 -18.50 6.00 13.68
CA ASP A 271 -19.85 5.83 13.07
C ASP A 271 -19.80 5.73 11.53
N LYS A 272 -18.75 6.30 10.92
CA LYS A 272 -18.53 6.27 9.47
C LYS A 272 -17.65 5.10 9.00
N SER A 273 -16.88 4.49 9.92
CA SER A 273 -15.89 3.46 9.58
C SER A 273 -16.05 2.19 10.41
N SER A 274 -16.38 1.08 9.77
CA SER A 274 -16.41 -0.23 10.41
C SER A 274 -15.01 -0.74 10.79
N VAL A 275 -13.96 -0.18 10.19
CA VAL A 275 -12.58 -0.54 10.50
C VAL A 275 -12.22 -0.15 11.93
N ILE A 276 -12.62 1.06 12.37
CA ILE A 276 -12.40 1.51 13.76
C ILE A 276 -13.14 0.58 14.74
N ALA A 277 -14.39 0.22 14.44
CA ALA A 277 -15.15 -0.74 15.26
C ALA A 277 -14.44 -2.10 15.34
N GLY A 278 -13.78 -2.53 14.28
CA GLY A 278 -12.92 -3.72 14.27
C GLY A 278 -11.73 -3.61 15.24
N TYR A 279 -11.08 -2.46 15.32
CA TYR A 279 -9.98 -2.22 16.27
C TYR A 279 -10.47 -2.16 17.71
N VAL A 280 -11.64 -1.58 17.98
CA VAL A 280 -12.30 -1.62 19.28
C VAL A 280 -12.54 -3.08 19.71
N LYS A 281 -13.14 -3.90 18.84
CA LYS A 281 -13.42 -5.32 19.11
C LYS A 281 -12.14 -6.14 19.38
N ARG A 282 -11.02 -5.76 18.74
CA ARG A 282 -9.71 -6.42 18.93
C ARG A 282 -8.99 -5.96 20.21
N GLY A 283 -9.53 -4.97 20.94
CA GLY A 283 -8.92 -4.44 22.15
C GLY A 283 -7.70 -3.55 21.90
N PHE A 284 -7.58 -2.95 20.72
CA PHE A 284 -6.44 -2.09 20.35
C PHE A 284 -6.59 -0.66 20.84
N VAL A 285 -7.77 -0.27 21.37
CA VAL A 285 -8.09 1.12 21.65
C VAL A 285 -8.09 1.41 23.15
N PHE A 286 -7.60 2.60 23.47
CA PHE A 286 -7.92 3.33 24.70
C PHE A 286 -9.16 4.17 24.46
N GLN A 287 -9.98 4.43 25.50
CA GLN A 287 -11.21 5.19 25.36
C GLN A 287 -11.40 6.14 26.54
N GLY A 288 -11.98 7.32 26.28
CA GLY A 288 -12.43 8.27 27.27
C GLY A 288 -13.68 9.03 26.79
N ASN A 289 -14.54 9.48 27.71
CA ASN A 289 -15.71 10.31 27.38
C ASN A 289 -15.36 11.79 27.28
N THR A 290 -14.20 12.18 27.82
CA THR A 290 -13.60 13.51 27.64
C THR A 290 -12.16 13.36 27.18
N TYR A 291 -11.54 14.46 26.76
CA TYR A 291 -10.12 14.44 26.43
C TYR A 291 -9.26 14.12 27.64
N GLU A 292 -9.65 14.61 28.83
CA GLU A 292 -8.95 14.35 30.07
C GLU A 292 -9.01 12.88 30.47
N GLU A 293 -10.18 12.22 30.34
CA GLU A 293 -10.33 10.79 30.60
C GLU A 293 -9.48 9.97 29.62
N LEU A 294 -9.46 10.35 28.34
CA LEU A 294 -8.61 9.66 27.36
C LEU A 294 -7.13 9.87 27.70
N ALA A 295 -6.71 11.10 28.03
CA ALA A 295 -5.34 11.40 28.41
C ALA A 295 -4.87 10.59 29.64
N GLU A 296 -5.74 10.42 30.64
CA GLU A 296 -5.49 9.58 31.83
C GLU A 296 -5.26 8.12 31.39
N ALA A 297 -6.11 7.60 30.49
CA ALA A 297 -5.97 6.23 29.97
C ALA A 297 -4.67 6.04 29.17
N LEU A 298 -4.17 7.08 28.50
CA LEU A 298 -2.92 7.08 27.73
C LEU A 298 -1.67 7.30 28.62
N GLY A 299 -1.86 7.82 29.83
CA GLY A 299 -0.75 8.22 30.71
C GLY A 299 -0.03 9.48 30.28
N VAL A 300 -0.73 10.40 29.59
CA VAL A 300 -0.21 11.70 29.14
C VAL A 300 -0.81 12.85 29.97
N ASP A 301 -0.18 14.05 29.96
CA ASP A 301 -0.70 15.21 30.68
C ASP A 301 -2.06 15.65 30.13
N ALA A 302 -3.09 15.60 30.99
CA ALA A 302 -4.48 15.83 30.59
C ALA A 302 -4.72 17.26 30.09
N ALA A 303 -4.09 18.26 30.70
CA ALA A 303 -4.26 19.65 30.28
C ALA A 303 -3.62 19.91 28.92
N THR A 304 -2.42 19.42 28.70
CA THR A 304 -1.70 19.52 27.42
C THR A 304 -2.46 18.80 26.31
N PHE A 305 -2.94 17.57 26.56
CA PHE A 305 -3.69 16.80 25.57
C PHE A 305 -4.99 17.51 25.19
N ALA A 306 -5.78 17.99 26.18
CA ALA A 306 -7.03 18.69 25.92
C ALA A 306 -6.79 20.02 25.15
N GLU A 307 -5.75 20.78 25.49
CA GLU A 307 -5.34 21.98 24.74
C GLU A 307 -4.98 21.62 23.28
N THR A 308 -4.19 20.57 23.06
CA THR A 308 -3.81 20.09 21.72
C THR A 308 -5.04 19.74 20.87
N MET A 309 -5.98 18.98 21.44
CA MET A 309 -7.19 18.58 20.72
C MET A 309 -8.13 19.75 20.42
N ASN A 310 -8.29 20.68 21.35
CA ASN A 310 -9.08 21.90 21.13
C ASN A 310 -8.43 22.80 20.06
N THR A 311 -7.13 22.96 20.11
CA THR A 311 -6.36 23.71 19.09
C THR A 311 -6.53 23.09 17.71
N TRP A 312 -6.37 21.76 17.60
CA TRP A 312 -6.62 21.04 16.35
C TRP A 312 -8.02 21.27 15.81
N ASN A 313 -9.07 21.17 16.64
CA ASN A 313 -10.44 21.43 16.21
C ASN A 313 -10.62 22.83 15.64
N THR A 314 -9.97 23.84 16.25
CA THR A 314 -9.96 25.22 15.73
C THR A 314 -9.29 25.31 14.36
N TYR A 315 -8.19 24.57 14.14
CA TYR A 315 -7.50 24.52 12.83
C TYR A 315 -8.37 23.87 11.76
N VAL A 316 -9.10 22.82 12.11
CA VAL A 316 -10.04 22.16 11.19
C VAL A 316 -11.16 23.12 10.77
N GLU A 317 -11.75 23.86 11.71
CA GLU A 317 -12.80 24.85 11.43
C GLU A 317 -12.27 25.99 10.55
N ALA A 318 -11.05 26.47 10.82
CA ALA A 318 -10.38 27.52 10.06
C ALA A 318 -9.84 27.03 8.71
N LYS A 319 -9.77 25.70 8.47
CA LYS A 319 -9.07 25.07 7.35
C LYS A 319 -7.62 25.56 7.19
N ASN A 320 -6.95 25.72 8.32
CA ASN A 320 -5.58 26.21 8.39
C ASN A 320 -4.86 25.59 9.58
N ASP A 321 -3.75 24.89 9.32
CA ASP A 321 -2.84 24.30 10.32
C ASP A 321 -1.51 25.07 10.31
N PRO A 322 -1.35 26.09 11.16
CA PRO A 322 -0.12 26.89 11.19
C PRO A 322 1.07 26.15 11.80
N ASP A 323 0.84 25.04 12.53
CA ASP A 323 1.89 24.31 13.24
C ASP A 323 2.67 23.38 12.30
N PHE A 324 1.95 22.61 11.45
CA PHE A 324 2.56 21.60 10.61
C PHE A 324 2.17 21.71 9.13
N GLY A 325 1.30 22.67 8.78
CA GLY A 325 0.95 22.94 7.39
C GLY A 325 0.03 21.89 6.75
N ARG A 326 -0.69 21.09 7.55
CA ARG A 326 -1.68 20.14 7.03
C ARG A 326 -2.75 20.88 6.23
N THR A 327 -3.00 20.42 5.01
CA THR A 327 -3.96 21.03 4.07
C THR A 327 -5.24 20.21 3.91
N SER A 328 -5.25 18.96 4.38
CA SER A 328 -6.40 18.06 4.32
C SER A 328 -7.15 18.06 5.65
N PHE A 329 -8.34 18.65 5.64
CA PHE A 329 -9.22 18.74 6.80
C PHE A 329 -10.52 17.98 6.51
N ALA A 330 -10.89 17.05 7.38
CA ALA A 330 -12.14 16.31 7.28
C ALA A 330 -13.20 16.90 8.22
N GLN A 331 -13.07 16.63 9.52
CA GLN A 331 -13.99 17.10 10.55
C GLN A 331 -13.25 17.31 11.87
N PRO A 332 -13.74 18.21 12.77
CA PRO A 332 -13.23 18.29 14.13
C PRO A 332 -13.39 16.94 14.85
N LEU A 333 -12.45 16.63 15.73
CA LEU A 333 -12.49 15.47 16.61
C LEU A 333 -13.13 15.85 17.95
N ASN A 334 -14.43 16.16 17.95
CA ASN A 334 -15.15 16.73 19.09
C ASN A 334 -16.41 15.96 19.49
N THR A 335 -16.59 14.74 18.98
CA THR A 335 -17.73 13.88 19.28
C THR A 335 -17.30 12.72 20.19
N ALA A 336 -17.71 12.81 21.47
CA ALA A 336 -17.43 11.76 22.44
C ALA A 336 -18.20 10.45 22.15
N PRO A 337 -17.72 9.28 22.60
CA PRO A 337 -16.42 9.07 23.22
C PRO A 337 -15.25 9.19 22.22
N TYR A 338 -14.06 9.43 22.80
CA TYR A 338 -12.80 9.52 22.05
C TYR A 338 -12.01 8.21 22.18
N TYR A 339 -11.24 7.89 21.14
CA TYR A 339 -10.47 6.66 21.09
C TYR A 339 -9.04 6.95 20.66
N ALA A 340 -8.09 6.16 21.15
CA ALA A 340 -6.70 6.22 20.71
C ALA A 340 -6.13 4.84 20.53
N ILE A 341 -5.25 4.67 19.57
CA ILE A 341 -4.50 3.44 19.31
C ILE A 341 -3.02 3.76 19.46
N LYS A 342 -2.31 2.99 20.29
CA LYS A 342 -0.85 3.11 20.38
C LYS A 342 -0.22 2.51 19.14
N VAL A 343 0.56 3.30 18.40
CA VAL A 343 1.16 2.94 17.12
C VAL A 343 2.66 3.24 17.12
N THR A 344 3.38 2.58 16.23
CA THR A 344 4.80 2.78 15.96
C THR A 344 5.09 2.48 14.50
N ALA A 345 6.30 2.84 14.04
CA ALA A 345 6.75 2.51 12.71
C ALA A 345 7.10 1.02 12.57
N GLY A 346 6.74 0.41 11.45
CA GLY A 346 7.08 -0.98 11.13
C GLY A 346 7.24 -1.22 9.63
N VAL A 347 7.98 -2.26 9.27
CA VAL A 347 8.17 -2.69 7.87
C VAL A 347 6.82 -3.02 7.25
N HIS A 348 6.56 -2.48 6.05
CA HIS A 348 5.24 -2.60 5.44
C HIS A 348 5.26 -3.01 3.97
N HIS A 349 6.17 -2.48 3.16
CA HIS A 349 6.24 -2.75 1.73
C HIS A 349 7.69 -2.74 1.26
N THR A 350 8.02 -3.63 0.33
CA THR A 350 9.31 -3.60 -0.35
C THR A 350 9.09 -3.04 -1.76
N MET A 351 9.69 -1.86 -2.07
CA MET A 351 9.57 -1.27 -3.40
C MET A 351 10.49 -1.95 -4.41
N GLY A 352 11.55 -2.59 -3.91
CA GLY A 352 12.48 -3.36 -4.72
C GLY A 352 11.98 -4.76 -5.03
N GLY A 353 12.42 -5.26 -6.18
CA GLY A 353 12.05 -6.58 -6.68
C GLY A 353 12.65 -6.87 -8.05
N LEU A 354 12.02 -7.78 -8.77
CA LEU A 354 12.40 -8.18 -10.13
C LEU A 354 12.23 -7.01 -11.10
N VAL A 355 13.18 -6.85 -12.02
CA VAL A 355 13.04 -5.91 -13.13
C VAL A 355 12.09 -6.52 -14.17
N ILE A 356 11.07 -5.73 -14.54
CA ILE A 356 10.10 -6.07 -15.58
C ILE A 356 10.05 -4.97 -16.65
N ASN A 357 9.51 -5.30 -17.82
CA ASN A 357 9.05 -4.32 -18.82
C ASN A 357 7.53 -4.05 -18.65
N THR A 358 6.94 -3.22 -19.52
CA THR A 358 5.50 -2.93 -19.51
C THR A 358 4.62 -4.16 -19.79
N ASP A 359 5.13 -5.13 -20.53
CA ASP A 359 4.48 -6.43 -20.78
C ASP A 359 4.65 -7.42 -19.61
N THR A 360 5.21 -6.96 -18.49
CA THR A 360 5.47 -7.75 -17.27
C THR A 360 6.45 -8.91 -17.41
N GLU A 361 7.17 -9.01 -18.53
CA GLU A 361 8.22 -10.01 -18.72
C GLU A 361 9.37 -9.76 -17.73
N VAL A 362 9.88 -10.80 -17.08
CA VAL A 362 11.04 -10.70 -16.17
C VAL A 362 12.33 -10.54 -16.96
N LEU A 363 13.07 -9.48 -16.68
CA LEU A 363 14.28 -9.11 -17.43
C LEU A 363 15.56 -9.57 -16.72
N LYS A 364 16.57 -9.89 -17.52
CA LYS A 364 17.97 -10.06 -17.10
C LYS A 364 18.69 -8.72 -17.04
N ALA A 365 19.90 -8.69 -16.50
CA ALA A 365 20.72 -7.49 -16.39
C ALA A 365 21.11 -6.85 -17.74
N ASP A 366 21.07 -7.58 -18.82
CA ASP A 366 21.30 -7.08 -20.18
C ASP A 366 20.02 -6.58 -20.86
N GLY A 367 18.89 -6.56 -20.15
CA GLY A 367 17.60 -6.12 -20.65
C GLY A 367 16.84 -7.17 -21.47
N THR A 368 17.37 -8.38 -21.62
CA THR A 368 16.65 -9.45 -22.34
C THR A 368 15.64 -10.14 -21.41
N ALA A 369 14.46 -10.47 -21.94
CA ALA A 369 13.44 -11.18 -21.21
C ALA A 369 13.82 -12.65 -20.96
N ILE A 370 13.41 -13.21 -19.84
CA ILE A 370 13.40 -14.66 -19.59
C ILE A 370 12.11 -15.21 -20.21
N ALA A 371 12.22 -15.83 -21.37
CA ALA A 371 11.07 -16.30 -22.13
C ALA A 371 10.11 -17.15 -21.29
N GLY A 372 8.82 -16.80 -21.33
CA GLY A 372 7.77 -17.50 -20.60
C GLY A 372 7.73 -17.23 -19.08
N LEU A 373 8.48 -16.25 -18.60
CA LEU A 373 8.48 -15.83 -17.19
C LEU A 373 8.00 -14.39 -17.04
N TYR A 374 6.92 -14.21 -16.29
CA TYR A 374 6.26 -12.94 -16.01
C TYR A 374 6.23 -12.67 -14.49
N ALA A 375 6.08 -11.42 -14.09
CA ALA A 375 5.93 -11.08 -12.68
C ALA A 375 5.05 -9.83 -12.51
N ALA A 376 4.26 -9.78 -11.41
CA ALA A 376 3.39 -8.66 -11.11
C ALA A 376 3.22 -8.45 -9.60
N GLY A 377 2.96 -7.20 -9.20
CA GLY A 377 2.77 -6.80 -7.80
C GLY A 377 4.10 -6.67 -7.04
N GLU A 378 4.08 -6.77 -5.73
CA GLU A 378 5.21 -6.44 -4.83
C GLU A 378 6.47 -7.32 -5.03
N VAL A 379 6.40 -8.37 -5.85
CA VAL A 379 7.58 -9.15 -6.26
C VAL A 379 8.46 -8.40 -7.27
N THR A 380 7.90 -7.38 -7.92
CA THR A 380 8.57 -6.53 -8.91
C THR A 380 9.10 -5.23 -8.30
N GLY A 381 10.08 -4.61 -8.94
CA GLY A 381 10.61 -3.30 -8.56
C GLY A 381 10.53 -2.30 -9.69
N GLY A 382 10.84 -1.02 -9.36
CA GLY A 382 10.88 0.07 -10.33
C GLY A 382 9.59 0.90 -10.43
N VAL A 383 8.42 0.37 -10.06
CA VAL A 383 7.15 1.12 -10.11
C VAL A 383 7.11 2.25 -9.08
N HIS A 384 7.50 1.96 -7.85
CA HIS A 384 7.29 2.87 -6.71
C HIS A 384 8.51 3.68 -6.29
N GLY A 385 9.68 3.41 -6.89
CA GLY A 385 10.92 4.10 -6.54
C GLY A 385 11.27 3.98 -5.06
N ALA A 386 11.66 5.09 -4.42
CA ALA A 386 12.11 5.07 -3.04
C ALA A 386 10.98 5.03 -1.99
N ASN A 387 9.74 5.31 -2.37
CA ASN A 387 8.62 5.33 -1.43
C ASN A 387 7.28 5.23 -2.14
N ARG A 388 6.47 4.23 -1.80
CA ARG A 388 5.17 3.98 -2.40
C ARG A 388 4.09 4.85 -1.77
N LEU A 389 3.31 5.54 -2.61
CA LEU A 389 2.13 6.28 -2.18
C LEU A 389 1.02 5.34 -1.67
N GLY A 390 0.28 5.81 -0.67
CA GLY A 390 -0.85 5.06 -0.11
C GLY A 390 -1.87 4.72 -1.19
N GLY A 391 -2.29 3.44 -1.24
CA GLY A 391 -3.25 2.93 -2.22
C GLY A 391 -2.62 2.37 -3.50
N ASN A 392 -1.48 2.89 -3.97
CA ASN A 392 -0.86 2.49 -5.24
C ASN A 392 -0.53 0.99 -5.34
N ALA A 393 -0.26 0.29 -4.22
CA ALA A 393 -0.04 -1.16 -4.28
C ALA A 393 -1.25 -1.94 -4.80
N VAL A 394 -2.48 -1.45 -4.55
CA VAL A 394 -3.70 -2.10 -5.07
C VAL A 394 -3.84 -1.84 -6.57
N ALA A 395 -3.59 -0.61 -7.03
CA ALA A 395 -3.56 -0.28 -8.45
C ALA A 395 -2.50 -1.12 -9.17
N ASP A 396 -1.27 -1.18 -8.63
CA ASP A 396 -0.15 -1.95 -9.16
C ASP A 396 -0.52 -3.42 -9.41
N PHE A 397 -0.92 -4.18 -8.38
CA PHE A 397 -1.21 -5.60 -8.60
C PHE A 397 -2.48 -5.85 -9.44
N VAL A 398 -3.40 -4.89 -9.54
CA VAL A 398 -4.56 -5.00 -10.44
C VAL A 398 -4.14 -4.74 -11.89
N VAL A 399 -3.39 -3.69 -12.15
CA VAL A 399 -2.92 -3.31 -13.48
C VAL A 399 -1.96 -4.38 -14.01
N PHE A 400 -0.81 -4.53 -13.36
CA PHE A 400 0.22 -5.47 -13.83
C PHE A 400 -0.19 -6.94 -13.70
N GLY A 401 -1.07 -7.28 -12.76
CA GLY A 401 -1.63 -8.64 -12.68
C GLY A 401 -2.53 -9.00 -13.85
N ARG A 402 -3.29 -8.01 -14.38
CA ARG A 402 -4.07 -8.17 -15.62
C ARG A 402 -3.15 -8.34 -16.81
N ILE A 403 -2.19 -7.42 -16.99
CA ILE A 403 -1.22 -7.46 -18.09
C ILE A 403 -0.46 -8.81 -18.08
N ALA A 404 0.06 -9.22 -16.93
CA ALA A 404 0.76 -10.50 -16.80
C ALA A 404 -0.11 -11.71 -17.20
N GLY A 405 -1.40 -11.64 -16.87
CA GLY A 405 -2.35 -12.71 -17.26
C GLY A 405 -2.62 -12.73 -18.76
N GLU A 406 -2.78 -11.57 -19.39
CA GLU A 406 -3.02 -11.40 -20.82
C GLU A 406 -1.78 -11.82 -21.62
N GLU A 407 -0.61 -11.26 -21.33
CA GLU A 407 0.66 -11.56 -22.00
C GLU A 407 1.08 -13.03 -21.86
N ALA A 408 0.95 -13.60 -20.65
CA ALA A 408 1.25 -15.01 -20.44
C ALA A 408 0.29 -15.93 -21.21
N ALA A 409 -0.98 -15.52 -21.40
CA ALA A 409 -1.95 -16.28 -22.18
C ALA A 409 -1.63 -16.20 -23.69
N GLU A 410 -1.34 -15.02 -24.23
CA GLU A 410 -0.94 -14.83 -25.63
C GLU A 410 0.32 -15.66 -25.95
N TYR A 411 1.34 -15.54 -25.10
CA TYR A 411 2.55 -16.35 -25.22
C TYR A 411 2.27 -17.86 -25.20
N ALA A 412 1.38 -18.33 -24.29
CA ALA A 412 1.03 -19.73 -24.17
C ALA A 412 0.23 -20.27 -25.38
N LEU A 413 -0.53 -19.40 -26.05
CA LEU A 413 -1.28 -19.69 -27.27
C LEU A 413 -0.39 -19.61 -28.53
N GLY A 414 0.74 -18.94 -28.45
CA GLY A 414 1.66 -18.72 -29.57
C GLY A 414 1.17 -17.65 -30.54
N GLU A 415 0.47 -16.64 -29.99
CA GLU A 415 -0.08 -15.48 -30.69
C GLU A 415 0.92 -14.33 -30.76
#